data_225ed3572d3fab2b68687be8c9e0e2a4
#
_entry.id   225ed3572d3fab2b68687be8c9e0e2a4
#
_cell.length_a   1.000
_cell.length_b   1.000
_cell.length_c   1.000
_cell.angle_alpha   90.00
_cell.angle_beta   90.00
_cell.angle_gamma   90.00
#
_symmetry.space_group_name_H-M   'P 1'
#
loop_
_entity.id
_entity.type
_entity.pdbx_description
1 polymer ?
#
loop_
_entity_poly.entity_id
_entity_poly.type
_entity_poly.pdbx_seq_one_letter_code
_entity_poly.pdbx_strand_id
1 'polypeptide(L)'
;MGQAIPGTLLLASRNPHKLREFSRLLAPAGIEVIPLPDGIELPPEIGDTFEANARPKARAAADATGMVAIADDSGIEAEALDGRPGVRSARYAGLDATDQENLEKLRAEAPAGSRLRYVCELAYAPPGAPGAERMFRGCCHGRMAPAPRGSRGFGYDPVFMPDGDWGGRTMAQLDDAEKDGISHRGRAVAELLAWLAPDG
;
A
#
# COMPACT_ATOMS: atom_id res chain seq x y z
N MET A 1 -7.85 -23.07 -15.07
CA MET A 1 -8.35 -23.56 -13.76
C MET A 1 -8.35 -22.36 -12.84
N GLY A 2 -9.52 -21.79 -12.54
CA GLY A 2 -9.65 -20.71 -11.57
C GLY A 2 -9.15 -21.21 -10.20
N GLN A 3 -8.29 -20.42 -9.55
CA GLN A 3 -7.89 -20.73 -8.18
C GLN A 3 -9.10 -20.48 -7.27
N ALA A 4 -9.34 -21.39 -6.33
CA ALA A 4 -10.35 -21.14 -5.31
C ALA A 4 -9.97 -19.87 -4.52
N ILE A 5 -10.92 -18.97 -4.32
CA ILE A 5 -10.69 -17.76 -3.50
C ILE A 5 -10.29 -18.22 -2.11
N PRO A 6 -9.10 -17.86 -1.61
CA PRO A 6 -8.69 -18.25 -0.27
C PRO A 6 -9.57 -17.56 0.77
N GLY A 7 -10.10 -18.32 1.75
CA GLY A 7 -10.90 -17.73 2.84
C GLY A 7 -10.06 -16.86 3.79
N THR A 8 -8.73 -17.05 3.79
CA THR A 8 -7.81 -16.34 4.68
C THR A 8 -6.53 -15.99 3.93
N LEU A 9 -6.02 -14.78 4.11
CA LEU A 9 -4.71 -14.32 3.62
C LEU A 9 -3.86 -13.80 4.78
N LEU A 10 -2.59 -14.17 4.80
CA LEU A 10 -1.60 -13.64 5.74
C LEU A 10 -1.04 -12.33 5.19
N LEU A 11 -1.07 -11.26 5.97
CA LEU A 11 -0.40 -9.99 5.59
C LEU A 11 1.04 -9.97 6.12
N ALA A 12 2.01 -10.01 5.22
CA ALA A 12 3.43 -9.89 5.54
C ALA A 12 3.83 -8.41 5.81
N SER A 13 3.29 -7.86 6.89
CA SER A 13 3.56 -6.49 7.35
C SER A 13 3.36 -6.36 8.85
N ARG A 14 4.22 -5.53 9.50
CA ARG A 14 4.06 -5.14 10.90
C ARG A 14 3.31 -3.80 11.07
N ASN A 15 2.94 -3.16 9.96
CA ASN A 15 2.25 -1.87 9.99
C ASN A 15 0.75 -2.06 10.31
N PRO A 16 0.25 -1.59 11.47
CA PRO A 16 -1.14 -1.78 11.87
C PRO A 16 -2.12 -0.99 10.98
N HIS A 17 -1.68 0.10 10.35
CA HIS A 17 -2.51 0.84 9.40
C HIS A 17 -2.77 0.03 8.13
N LYS A 18 -1.73 -0.63 7.59
CA LYS A 18 -1.87 -1.51 6.45
C LYS A 18 -2.80 -2.69 6.77
N LEU A 19 -2.64 -3.31 7.95
CA LEU A 19 -3.51 -4.41 8.36
C LEU A 19 -4.99 -3.99 8.36
N ARG A 20 -5.31 -2.83 8.95
CA ARG A 20 -6.69 -2.31 8.97
C ARG A 20 -7.24 -2.04 7.57
N GLU A 21 -6.45 -1.42 6.69
CA GLU A 21 -6.88 -1.13 5.31
C GLU A 21 -7.10 -2.42 4.51
N PHE A 22 -6.17 -3.38 4.52
CA PHE A 22 -6.35 -4.64 3.80
C PHE A 22 -7.49 -5.48 4.35
N SER A 23 -7.69 -5.53 5.69
CA SER A 23 -8.83 -6.22 6.30
C SER A 23 -10.15 -5.64 5.80
N ARG A 24 -10.28 -4.32 5.75
CA ARG A 24 -11.48 -3.63 5.29
C ARG A 24 -11.72 -3.84 3.79
N LEU A 25 -10.66 -3.77 2.96
CA LEU A 25 -10.75 -3.93 1.51
C LEU A 25 -11.11 -5.36 1.08
N LEU A 26 -10.67 -6.37 1.82
CA LEU A 26 -10.87 -7.78 1.47
C LEU A 26 -12.10 -8.42 2.12
N ALA A 27 -12.62 -7.83 3.20
CA ALA A 27 -13.80 -8.32 3.90
C ALA A 27 -15.06 -8.49 3.01
N PRO A 28 -15.37 -7.57 2.05
CA PRO A 28 -16.52 -7.75 1.15
C PRO A 28 -16.45 -9.00 0.26
N ALA A 29 -15.24 -9.48 -0.02
CA ALA A 29 -15.00 -10.72 -0.77
C ALA A 29 -15.01 -11.98 0.12
N GLY A 30 -15.30 -11.85 1.42
CA GLY A 30 -15.27 -12.96 2.38
C GLY A 30 -13.86 -13.44 2.73
N ILE A 31 -12.84 -12.61 2.50
CA ILE A 31 -11.44 -12.95 2.79
C ILE A 31 -11.04 -12.31 4.11
N GLU A 32 -10.65 -13.15 5.08
CA GLU A 32 -10.06 -12.70 6.33
C GLU A 32 -8.57 -12.37 6.14
N VAL A 33 -8.12 -11.24 6.67
CA VAL A 33 -6.69 -10.88 6.68
C VAL A 33 -6.14 -11.04 8.08
N ILE A 34 -5.17 -11.94 8.23
CA ILE A 34 -4.50 -12.17 9.51
C ILE A 34 -3.13 -11.50 9.55
N PRO A 35 -2.69 -11.01 10.73
CA PRO A 35 -1.39 -10.39 10.88
C PRO A 35 -0.25 -11.41 10.80
N LEU A 36 0.95 -10.92 10.48
CA LEU A 36 2.17 -11.71 10.51
C LEU A 36 2.43 -12.21 11.96
N PRO A 37 2.56 -13.52 12.21
CA PRO A 37 2.87 -14.05 13.53
C PRO A 37 4.19 -13.49 14.09
N ASP A 38 4.29 -13.43 15.42
CA ASP A 38 5.52 -13.06 16.09
C ASP A 38 6.64 -14.06 15.78
N GLY A 39 7.89 -13.56 15.77
CA GLY A 39 9.08 -14.37 15.50
C GLY A 39 9.37 -14.62 14.01
N ILE A 40 8.50 -14.23 13.08
CA ILE A 40 8.80 -14.30 11.65
C ILE A 40 9.50 -13.02 11.21
N GLU A 41 10.73 -13.15 10.74
CA GLU A 41 11.51 -12.04 10.18
C GLU A 41 11.23 -11.91 8.68
N LEU A 42 10.94 -10.68 8.25
CA LEU A 42 10.80 -10.35 6.84
C LEU A 42 12.13 -9.87 6.27
N PRO A 43 12.40 -10.13 4.98
CA PRO A 43 13.56 -9.57 4.31
C PRO A 43 13.58 -8.04 4.40
N PRO A 44 14.77 -7.42 4.49
CA PRO A 44 14.89 -5.97 4.49
C PRO A 44 14.48 -5.36 3.16
N GLU A 45 13.87 -4.18 3.20
CA GLU A 45 13.44 -3.42 2.02
C GLU A 45 14.62 -2.61 1.44
N ILE A 46 15.49 -3.31 0.70
CA ILE A 46 16.69 -2.74 0.06
C ILE A 46 16.58 -2.60 -1.46
N GLY A 47 15.45 -3.01 -2.03
CA GLY A 47 15.18 -2.90 -3.47
C GLY A 47 14.92 -1.47 -3.91
N ASP A 48 15.25 -1.18 -5.18
CA ASP A 48 15.05 0.13 -5.80
C ASP A 48 13.62 0.31 -6.37
N THR A 49 12.80 -0.74 -6.33
CA THR A 49 11.40 -0.71 -6.75
C THR A 49 10.48 -1.27 -5.67
N PHE A 50 9.22 -0.82 -5.66
CA PHE A 50 8.22 -1.35 -4.75
C PHE A 50 8.00 -2.86 -4.94
N GLU A 51 8.00 -3.35 -6.18
CA GLU A 51 7.91 -4.79 -6.48
C GLU A 51 9.07 -5.57 -5.86
N ALA A 52 10.31 -5.07 -6.00
CA ALA A 52 11.51 -5.73 -5.46
C ALA A 52 11.50 -5.85 -3.94
N ASN A 53 10.73 -5.00 -3.25
CA ASN A 53 10.52 -5.07 -1.80
C ASN A 53 9.30 -5.92 -1.43
N ALA A 54 8.18 -5.81 -2.14
CA ALA A 54 6.95 -6.53 -1.81
C ALA A 54 7.07 -8.05 -2.04
N ARG A 55 7.59 -8.46 -3.19
CA ARG A 55 7.68 -9.87 -3.60
C ARG A 55 8.44 -10.76 -2.60
N PRO A 56 9.66 -10.41 -2.14
CA PRO A 56 10.39 -11.22 -1.17
C PRO A 56 9.68 -11.32 0.18
N LYS A 57 8.98 -10.26 0.63
CA LYS A 57 8.21 -10.28 1.89
C LYS A 57 7.06 -11.29 1.83
N ALA A 58 6.26 -11.26 0.75
CA ALA A 58 5.16 -12.21 0.57
C ALA A 58 5.68 -13.64 0.52
N ARG A 59 6.76 -13.90 -0.24
CA ARG A 59 7.40 -15.19 -0.34
C ARG A 59 7.86 -15.68 1.03
N ALA A 60 8.67 -14.91 1.76
CA ALA A 60 9.22 -15.30 3.05
C ALA A 60 8.11 -15.63 4.06
N ALA A 61 7.04 -14.84 4.09
CA ALA A 61 5.90 -15.09 4.97
C ALA A 61 5.14 -16.36 4.58
N ALA A 62 4.90 -16.61 3.29
CA ALA A 62 4.25 -17.81 2.80
C ALA A 62 5.05 -19.07 3.13
N ASP A 63 6.35 -19.06 2.89
CA ASP A 63 7.23 -20.20 3.15
C ASP A 63 7.37 -20.50 4.66
N ALA A 64 7.44 -19.43 5.49
CA ALA A 64 7.56 -19.59 6.94
C ALA A 64 6.28 -20.11 7.62
N THR A 65 5.10 -19.80 7.06
CA THR A 65 3.82 -20.14 7.69
C THR A 65 3.07 -21.27 7.03
N GLY A 66 3.41 -21.64 5.80
CA GLY A 66 2.65 -22.58 5.00
C GLY A 66 1.30 -22.03 4.53
N MET A 67 1.07 -20.72 4.65
CA MET A 67 -0.17 -20.02 4.27
C MET A 67 0.03 -19.19 3.02
N VAL A 68 -1.07 -18.93 2.30
CA VAL A 68 -1.04 -17.91 1.25
C VAL A 68 -0.81 -16.55 1.89
N ALA A 69 0.23 -15.84 1.43
CA ALA A 69 0.58 -14.53 1.95
C ALA A 69 0.45 -13.42 0.91
N ILE A 70 0.10 -12.24 1.39
CA ILE A 70 0.19 -10.98 0.64
C ILE A 70 1.18 -10.05 1.33
N ALA A 71 1.88 -9.25 0.55
CA ALA A 71 2.71 -8.16 1.04
C ALA A 71 2.59 -6.96 0.12
N ASP A 72 2.54 -5.76 0.68
CA ASP A 72 2.67 -4.56 -0.12
C ASP A 72 4.00 -3.84 0.18
N ASP A 73 4.54 -3.24 -0.86
CA ASP A 73 5.38 -2.06 -0.70
C ASP A 73 4.72 -0.89 -1.42
N SER A 74 4.70 0.26 -0.76
CA SER A 74 3.91 1.39 -1.21
C SER A 74 4.51 2.71 -0.75
N GLY A 75 4.30 3.74 -1.52
CA GLY A 75 4.81 5.05 -1.19
C GLY A 75 4.21 6.16 -2.04
N ILE A 76 4.70 7.36 -1.78
CA ILE A 76 4.34 8.56 -2.52
C ILE A 76 5.49 8.96 -3.45
N GLU A 77 5.13 9.39 -4.64
CA GLU A 77 6.06 9.96 -5.61
C GLU A 77 5.62 11.39 -5.93
N ALA A 78 6.58 12.32 -5.96
CA ALA A 78 6.37 13.70 -6.35
C ALA A 78 7.09 13.98 -7.68
N GLU A 79 6.36 14.46 -8.68
CA GLU A 79 6.93 14.80 -10.00
C GLU A 79 8.02 15.87 -9.87
N ALA A 80 7.81 16.88 -9.03
CA ALA A 80 8.78 17.95 -8.78
C ALA A 80 10.10 17.46 -8.14
N LEU A 81 10.14 16.20 -7.69
CA LEU A 81 11.30 15.59 -7.04
C LEU A 81 11.78 14.34 -7.82
N ASP A 82 11.49 14.24 -9.11
CA ASP A 82 11.87 13.10 -9.97
C ASP A 82 11.43 11.74 -9.38
N GLY A 83 10.23 11.70 -8.80
CA GLY A 83 9.64 10.50 -8.20
C GLY A 83 10.05 10.22 -6.76
N ARG A 84 10.93 11.03 -6.15
CA ARG A 84 11.19 10.90 -4.70
C ARG A 84 9.96 11.32 -3.88
N PRO A 85 9.74 10.76 -2.67
CA PRO A 85 10.56 9.77 -1.97
C PRO A 85 10.49 8.32 -2.51
N GLY A 86 9.43 7.93 -3.27
CA GLY A 86 9.31 6.58 -3.84
C GLY A 86 9.41 5.48 -2.77
N VAL A 87 10.23 4.46 -2.97
CA VAL A 87 10.45 3.35 -2.02
C VAL A 87 10.99 3.78 -0.65
N ARG A 88 11.41 5.04 -0.52
CA ARG A 88 11.90 5.61 0.75
C ARG A 88 10.82 6.36 1.52
N SER A 89 9.55 6.27 1.11
CA SER A 89 8.46 7.06 1.70
C SER A 89 8.36 6.93 3.21
N ALA A 90 8.50 5.73 3.76
CA ALA A 90 8.40 5.49 5.20
C ALA A 90 9.62 6.01 6.01
N ARG A 91 10.73 6.33 5.34
CA ARG A 91 11.99 6.77 5.95
C ARG A 91 12.60 7.99 5.24
N TYR A 92 11.76 8.84 4.68
CA TYR A 92 12.21 9.95 3.84
C TYR A 92 13.00 11.00 4.60
N ALA A 93 12.60 11.28 5.84
CA ALA A 93 13.33 12.20 6.73
C ALA A 93 14.44 11.50 7.54
N GLY A 94 14.51 10.17 7.54
CA GLY A 94 15.50 9.37 8.27
C GLY A 94 14.96 7.97 8.57
N LEU A 95 15.81 7.06 9.05
CA LEU A 95 15.42 5.67 9.32
C LEU A 95 14.36 5.56 10.42
N ASP A 96 14.44 6.40 11.44
CA ASP A 96 13.51 6.43 12.59
C ASP A 96 12.50 7.59 12.50
N ALA A 97 12.35 8.18 11.31
CA ALA A 97 11.46 9.33 11.12
C ALA A 97 10.00 8.95 11.32
N THR A 98 9.28 9.82 11.99
CA THR A 98 7.83 9.76 12.14
C THR A 98 7.11 10.12 10.83
N ASP A 99 5.84 9.74 10.72
CA ASP A 99 4.99 10.16 9.59
C ASP A 99 4.96 11.69 9.43
N GLN A 100 4.94 12.42 10.54
CA GLN A 100 4.93 13.89 10.52
C GLN A 100 6.24 14.46 9.95
N GLU A 101 7.39 13.95 10.37
CA GLU A 101 8.69 14.38 9.85
C GLU A 101 8.85 14.10 8.37
N ASN A 102 8.40 12.93 7.91
CA ASN A 102 8.40 12.55 6.51
C ASN A 102 7.50 13.49 5.68
N LEU A 103 6.30 13.80 6.19
CA LEU A 103 5.35 14.72 5.57
C LEU A 103 5.92 16.15 5.49
N GLU A 104 6.51 16.66 6.57
CA GLU A 104 7.10 18.01 6.60
C GLU A 104 8.26 18.14 5.62
N LYS A 105 9.11 17.12 5.53
CA LYS A 105 10.19 17.09 4.55
C LYS A 105 9.65 17.13 3.12
N LEU A 106 8.64 16.32 2.80
CA LEU A 106 8.03 16.34 1.46
C LEU A 106 7.46 17.73 1.13
N ARG A 107 6.80 18.38 2.08
CA ARG A 107 6.24 19.73 1.91
C ARG A 107 7.32 20.80 1.75
N ALA A 108 8.45 20.64 2.41
CA ALA A 108 9.57 21.57 2.26
C ALA A 108 10.25 21.49 0.88
N GLU A 109 10.25 20.30 0.29
CA GLU A 109 10.94 20.04 -0.98
C GLU A 109 10.01 20.14 -2.20
N ALA A 110 8.72 19.78 -2.08
CA ALA A 110 7.75 19.83 -3.17
C ALA A 110 6.76 21.00 -2.97
N PRO A 111 6.66 21.95 -3.90
CA PRO A 111 5.74 23.08 -3.80
C PRO A 111 4.27 22.63 -3.75
N ALA A 112 3.40 23.45 -3.12
CA ALA A 112 1.95 23.26 -3.17
C ALA A 112 1.47 23.20 -4.63
N GLY A 113 0.53 22.31 -4.93
CA GLY A 113 0.03 22.05 -6.28
C GLY A 113 0.89 21.09 -7.11
N SER A 114 2.09 20.70 -6.65
CA SER A 114 2.90 19.68 -7.32
C SER A 114 2.12 18.39 -7.54
N ARG A 115 2.31 17.77 -8.68
CA ARG A 115 1.74 16.44 -8.98
C ARG A 115 2.33 15.40 -8.04
N LEU A 116 1.44 14.64 -7.44
CA LEU A 116 1.77 13.53 -6.56
C LEU A 116 1.12 12.26 -7.08
N ARG A 117 1.72 11.13 -6.74
CA ARG A 117 1.15 9.81 -6.99
C ARG A 117 1.44 8.89 -5.82
N TYR A 118 0.41 8.28 -5.26
CA TYR A 118 0.59 7.09 -4.45
C TYR A 118 0.70 5.86 -5.34
N VAL A 119 1.59 4.96 -4.98
CA VAL A 119 1.80 3.67 -5.64
C VAL A 119 1.73 2.56 -4.60
N CYS A 120 1.08 1.45 -4.95
CA CYS A 120 1.10 0.20 -4.20
C CYS A 120 1.46 -0.93 -5.16
N GLU A 121 2.51 -1.68 -4.85
CA GLU A 121 2.78 -2.99 -5.43
C GLU A 121 2.40 -4.05 -4.41
N LEU A 122 1.38 -4.83 -4.73
CA LEU A 122 0.85 -5.89 -3.90
C LEU A 122 1.28 -7.24 -4.46
N ALA A 123 2.08 -7.98 -3.70
CA ALA A 123 2.51 -9.33 -4.02
C ALA A 123 1.55 -10.34 -3.38
N TYR A 124 1.18 -11.38 -4.11
CA TYR A 124 0.52 -12.59 -3.65
C TYR A 124 1.48 -13.76 -3.81
N ALA A 125 1.67 -14.56 -2.78
CA ALA A 125 2.56 -15.71 -2.79
C ALA A 125 1.89 -16.95 -2.21
N PRO A 126 1.69 -18.03 -2.98
CA PRO A 126 1.29 -19.33 -2.44
C PRO A 126 2.51 -20.00 -1.78
N PRO A 127 2.30 -20.77 -0.68
CA PRO A 127 3.39 -21.47 -0.01
C PRO A 127 3.97 -22.60 -0.88
N GLY A 128 5.27 -22.82 -0.77
CA GLY A 128 5.95 -23.94 -1.43
C GLY A 128 5.96 -23.90 -2.96
N ALA A 129 5.62 -22.76 -3.58
CA ALA A 129 5.53 -22.63 -5.03
C ALA A 129 6.40 -21.47 -5.56
N PRO A 130 7.73 -21.62 -5.56
CA PRO A 130 8.66 -20.60 -6.08
C PRO A 130 8.34 -20.20 -7.51
N GLY A 131 8.25 -18.88 -7.78
CA GLY A 131 7.93 -18.35 -9.12
C GLY A 131 6.43 -18.27 -9.43
N ALA A 132 5.56 -18.71 -8.52
CA ALA A 132 4.11 -18.61 -8.67
C ALA A 132 3.52 -17.29 -8.12
N GLU A 133 4.39 -16.38 -7.66
CA GLU A 133 3.93 -15.08 -7.17
C GLU A 133 3.23 -14.29 -8.27
N ARG A 134 2.23 -13.52 -7.86
CA ARG A 134 1.56 -12.53 -8.70
C ARG A 134 1.72 -11.14 -8.12
N MET A 135 1.85 -10.17 -9.00
CA MET A 135 1.95 -8.76 -8.62
C MET A 135 0.73 -8.00 -9.13
N PHE A 136 0.22 -7.11 -8.30
CA PHE A 136 -0.91 -6.25 -8.61
C PHE A 136 -0.54 -4.82 -8.27
N ARG A 137 -0.79 -3.91 -9.19
CA ARG A 137 -0.39 -2.53 -9.03
C ARG A 137 -1.59 -1.61 -8.95
N GLY A 138 -1.61 -0.78 -7.92
CA GLY A 138 -2.56 0.31 -7.80
C GLY A 138 -1.87 1.65 -7.69
N CYS A 139 -2.41 2.65 -8.39
CA CYS A 139 -1.94 4.03 -8.33
C CYS A 139 -3.09 4.97 -8.01
N CYS A 140 -2.85 5.99 -7.19
CA CYS A 140 -3.77 7.10 -6.99
C CYS A 140 -3.04 8.40 -7.32
N HIS A 141 -3.54 9.15 -8.30
CA HIS A 141 -2.98 10.43 -8.71
C HIS A 141 -3.62 11.56 -7.93
N GLY A 142 -2.85 12.64 -7.72
CA GLY A 142 -3.31 13.79 -6.97
C GLY A 142 -2.31 14.94 -7.00
N ARG A 143 -2.48 15.85 -6.05
CA ARG A 143 -1.66 17.06 -5.91
C ARG A 143 -1.34 17.34 -4.45
N MET A 144 -0.23 18.05 -4.23
CA MET A 144 0.16 18.59 -2.94
C MET A 144 -0.81 19.66 -2.48
N ALA A 145 -1.41 19.48 -1.32
CA ALA A 145 -2.25 20.48 -0.68
C ALA A 145 -1.42 21.69 -0.22
N PRO A 146 -1.99 22.91 -0.21
CA PRO A 146 -1.32 24.10 0.33
C PRO A 146 -0.95 23.98 1.81
N ALA A 147 -1.76 23.25 2.58
CA ALA A 147 -1.53 22.97 4.00
C ALA A 147 -2.12 21.59 4.36
N PRO A 148 -1.59 20.92 5.39
CA PRO A 148 -2.16 19.67 5.90
C PRO A 148 -3.60 19.88 6.40
N ARG A 149 -4.50 18.95 6.04
CA ARG A 149 -5.91 18.97 6.47
C ARG A 149 -6.40 17.55 6.74
N GLY A 150 -7.31 17.42 7.72
CA GLY A 150 -7.85 16.14 8.14
C GLY A 150 -6.95 15.41 9.13
N SER A 151 -7.48 14.32 9.69
CA SER A 151 -6.81 13.54 10.75
C SER A 151 -6.98 12.04 10.56
N ARG A 152 -7.64 11.62 9.47
CA ARG A 152 -7.81 10.20 9.13
C ARG A 152 -6.62 9.69 8.34
N GLY A 153 -6.51 8.36 8.24
CA GLY A 153 -5.42 7.72 7.52
C GLY A 153 -4.07 7.81 8.23
N PHE A 154 -2.99 7.88 7.46
CA PHE A 154 -1.61 7.94 7.98
C PHE A 154 -0.64 8.50 6.91
N GLY A 155 0.61 8.70 7.31
CA GLY A 155 1.66 9.15 6.41
C GLY A 155 1.35 10.50 5.77
N TYR A 156 1.31 10.53 4.45
CA TYR A 156 1.14 11.74 3.66
C TYR A 156 -0.32 12.12 3.36
N ASP A 157 -1.30 11.39 3.89
CA ASP A 157 -2.72 11.62 3.64
C ASP A 157 -3.19 13.07 3.90
N PRO A 158 -2.68 13.77 4.94
CA PRO A 158 -3.08 15.15 5.21
C PRO A 158 -2.69 16.16 4.12
N VAL A 159 -1.73 15.84 3.26
CA VAL A 159 -1.27 16.73 2.19
C VAL A 159 -1.58 16.23 0.79
N PHE A 160 -2.16 15.05 0.65
CA PHE A 160 -2.50 14.47 -0.64
C PHE A 160 -3.95 14.79 -1.02
N MET A 161 -4.15 15.63 -2.01
CA MET A 161 -5.46 15.88 -2.64
C MET A 161 -5.62 14.96 -3.85
N PRO A 162 -6.51 13.94 -3.80
CA PRO A 162 -6.71 13.06 -4.94
C PRO A 162 -7.35 13.80 -6.13
N ASP A 163 -7.00 13.39 -7.33
CA ASP A 163 -7.65 13.86 -8.55
C ASP A 163 -9.11 13.38 -8.59
N GLY A 164 -10.00 14.18 -9.19
CA GLY A 164 -11.43 13.93 -9.26
C GLY A 164 -12.25 14.97 -8.48
N ASP A 165 -13.56 14.75 -8.42
CA ASP A 165 -14.50 15.67 -7.74
C ASP A 165 -14.64 15.34 -6.25
N TRP A 166 -13.60 15.63 -5.49
CA TRP A 166 -13.57 15.43 -4.03
C TRP A 166 -13.71 16.76 -3.26
N GLY A 167 -14.14 17.83 -3.91
CA GLY A 167 -14.31 19.17 -3.30
C GLY A 167 -12.98 19.73 -2.77
N GLY A 168 -11.84 19.36 -3.34
CA GLY A 168 -10.52 19.77 -2.87
C GLY A 168 -10.13 19.17 -1.51
N ARG A 169 -10.81 18.13 -1.04
CA ARG A 169 -10.45 17.41 0.20
C ARG A 169 -9.15 16.65 0.04
N THR A 170 -8.40 16.52 1.14
CA THR A 170 -7.25 15.61 1.22
C THR A 170 -7.71 14.19 1.55
N MET A 171 -6.84 13.20 1.33
CA MET A 171 -7.10 11.80 1.73
C MET A 171 -7.47 11.69 3.23
N ALA A 172 -6.85 12.50 4.08
CA ALA A 172 -7.15 12.51 5.51
C ALA A 172 -8.50 13.15 5.88
N GLN A 173 -9.22 13.73 4.93
CA GLN A 173 -10.57 14.27 5.10
C GLN A 173 -11.66 13.34 4.54
N LEU A 174 -11.28 12.32 3.79
CA LEU A 174 -12.18 11.29 3.26
C LEU A 174 -12.55 10.30 4.37
N ASP A 175 -13.74 9.73 4.29
CA ASP A 175 -14.04 8.57 5.11
C ASP A 175 -13.40 7.29 4.55
N ASP A 176 -13.51 6.20 5.30
CA ASP A 176 -12.86 4.96 4.94
C ASP A 176 -13.38 4.39 3.61
N ALA A 177 -14.68 4.47 3.36
CA ALA A 177 -15.29 3.95 2.13
C ALA A 177 -14.92 4.80 0.91
N GLU A 178 -14.91 6.14 1.05
CA GLU A 178 -14.45 7.07 0.02
C GLU A 178 -12.97 6.80 -0.33
N LYS A 179 -12.11 6.66 0.69
CA LYS A 179 -10.69 6.40 0.50
C LYS A 179 -10.45 5.04 -0.15
N ASP A 180 -11.14 4.00 0.30
CA ASP A 180 -10.99 2.63 -0.22
C ASP A 180 -11.33 2.55 -1.71
N GLY A 181 -12.33 3.29 -2.16
CA GLY A 181 -12.75 3.32 -3.57
C GLY A 181 -11.73 3.95 -4.53
N ILE A 182 -10.80 4.78 -4.04
CA ILE A 182 -9.87 5.53 -4.91
C ILE A 182 -8.41 5.28 -4.61
N SER A 183 -8.09 4.74 -3.44
CA SER A 183 -6.72 4.59 -2.98
C SER A 183 -5.89 3.64 -3.84
N HIS A 184 -4.58 3.81 -3.81
CA HIS A 184 -3.62 2.90 -4.43
C HIS A 184 -3.78 1.45 -3.94
N ARG A 185 -4.01 1.23 -2.62
CA ARG A 185 -4.28 -0.10 -2.06
C ARG A 185 -5.61 -0.66 -2.52
N GLY A 186 -6.68 0.15 -2.53
CA GLY A 186 -7.98 -0.28 -3.03
C GLY A 186 -7.90 -0.75 -4.48
N ARG A 187 -7.17 -0.04 -5.33
CA ARG A 187 -6.96 -0.43 -6.73
C ARG A 187 -6.13 -1.70 -6.87
N ALA A 188 -5.05 -1.86 -6.10
CA ALA A 188 -4.25 -3.08 -6.11
C ALA A 188 -5.05 -4.30 -5.63
N VAL A 189 -5.90 -4.11 -4.60
CA VAL A 189 -6.81 -5.16 -4.13
C VAL A 189 -7.88 -5.50 -5.17
N ALA A 190 -8.43 -4.51 -5.88
CA ALA A 190 -9.39 -4.76 -6.96
C ALA A 190 -8.78 -5.63 -8.08
N GLU A 191 -7.53 -5.38 -8.46
CA GLU A 191 -6.79 -6.22 -9.42
C GLU A 191 -6.57 -7.65 -8.87
N LEU A 192 -6.19 -7.80 -7.60
CA LEU A 192 -6.08 -9.10 -6.94
C LEU A 192 -7.41 -9.84 -6.97
N LEU A 193 -8.51 -9.20 -6.59
CA LEU A 193 -9.83 -9.83 -6.55
C LEU A 193 -10.32 -10.21 -7.95
N ALA A 194 -10.07 -9.37 -8.97
CA ALA A 194 -10.37 -9.69 -10.35
C ALA A 194 -9.61 -10.93 -10.85
N TRP A 195 -8.36 -11.08 -10.43
CA TRP A 195 -7.55 -12.27 -10.77
C TRP A 195 -7.99 -13.53 -10.01
N LEU A 196 -8.45 -13.40 -8.76
CA LEU A 196 -8.96 -14.51 -7.96
C LEU A 196 -10.36 -14.94 -8.39
N ALA A 197 -11.11 -14.08 -9.07
CA ALA A 197 -12.46 -14.42 -9.54
C ALA A 197 -12.38 -15.62 -10.48
N PRO A 198 -13.28 -16.61 -10.35
CA PRO A 198 -13.35 -17.72 -11.31
C PRO A 198 -13.69 -17.14 -12.70
N ASP A 199 -13.04 -17.68 -13.73
CA ASP A 199 -13.41 -17.41 -15.11
C ASP A 199 -14.92 -17.70 -15.29
N GLY A 200 -15.70 -16.66 -15.60
CA GLY A 200 -17.15 -16.75 -15.78
C GLY A 200 -17.55 -17.53 -17.03
#